data_094e0408be4e3bb717b12ded8f2a6a88
#
_entry.id   094e0408be4e3bb717b12ded8f2a6a88
#
_cell.length_a   1.000
_cell.length_b   1.000
_cell.length_c   1.000
_cell.angle_alpha   90.00
_cell.angle_beta   90.00
_cell.angle_gamma   90.00
#
_symmetry.space_group_name_H-M   'P 1'
#
loop_
_entity.id
_entity.type
_entity.pdbx_description
1 polymer ?
#
loop_
_entity_poly.entity_id
_entity_poly.type
_entity_poly.pdbx_seq_one_letter_code
_entity_poly.pdbx_strand_id
1 'polypeptide(L)'
;MTEDNKLDNCIYIGGKSVRTYAEACGVQFDEKGSKEVILKTRGKFIVTAFNVAEFIKRKRSDVEVKEIKSGSETFRDKEHDKDVYVSTVEITLKKK
;
A
#
# COMPACT_ATOMS: atom_id res chain seq x y z
N MET A 1 -18.22 -7.48 11.39
CA MET A 1 -17.03 -8.32 11.29
C MET A 1 -15.81 -7.48 11.43
N THR A 2 -15.17 -7.59 12.58
CA THR A 2 -14.03 -6.74 12.88
C THR A 2 -12.82 -7.05 12.02
N GLU A 3 -12.68 -8.33 11.63
CA GLU A 3 -11.57 -8.73 10.79
C GLU A 3 -11.66 -8.11 9.40
N ASP A 4 -12.87 -8.03 8.88
CA ASP A 4 -13.09 -7.43 7.57
C ASP A 4 -12.70 -5.95 7.58
N ASN A 5 -12.95 -5.27 8.69
CA ASN A 5 -12.57 -3.86 8.82
C ASN A 5 -11.07 -3.65 8.76
N LYS A 6 -10.31 -4.59 9.32
CA LYS A 6 -8.86 -4.51 9.26
C LYS A 6 -8.34 -4.67 7.83
N LEU A 7 -8.97 -5.59 7.07
CA LEU A 7 -8.57 -5.81 5.69
C LEU A 7 -8.99 -4.67 4.79
N ASP A 8 -10.11 -4.02 5.12
CA ASP A 8 -10.63 -2.95 4.30
C ASP A 8 -9.71 -1.75 4.21
N ASN A 9 -8.84 -1.54 5.19
CA ASN A 9 -7.95 -0.39 5.15
C ASN A 9 -6.62 -0.68 4.45
N CYS A 10 -6.49 -1.84 3.83
CA CYS A 10 -5.30 -2.19 3.06
C CYS A 10 -5.59 -2.00 1.58
N ILE A 11 -4.67 -1.36 0.88
CA ILE A 11 -4.76 -1.15 -0.57
C ILE A 11 -3.54 -1.80 -1.20
N TYR A 12 -3.79 -2.75 -2.09
CA TYR A 12 -2.71 -3.46 -2.77
C TYR A 12 -2.34 -2.71 -4.04
N ILE A 13 -1.08 -2.32 -4.12
CA ILE A 13 -0.58 -1.50 -5.23
C ILE A 13 0.01 -2.40 -6.30
N GLY A 14 -0.48 -2.24 -7.51
CA GLY A 14 -0.01 -2.98 -8.69
C GLY A 14 0.08 -2.05 -9.88
N GLY A 15 -0.50 -2.48 -10.99
CA GLY A 15 -0.29 -1.81 -12.28
C GLY A 15 -1.24 -0.68 -12.62
N LYS A 16 -2.11 -0.27 -11.73
CA LYS A 16 -3.02 0.84 -12.01
C LYS A 16 -2.31 2.18 -11.81
N SER A 17 -2.98 3.27 -12.16
CA SER A 17 -2.37 4.60 -12.06
C SER A 17 -2.31 5.06 -10.61
N VAL A 18 -1.37 5.98 -10.35
CA VAL A 18 -1.23 6.58 -9.03
C VAL A 18 -2.55 7.24 -8.59
N ARG A 19 -3.22 7.93 -9.51
CA ARG A 19 -4.48 8.59 -9.20
C ARG A 19 -5.55 7.59 -8.73
N THR A 20 -5.63 6.44 -9.38
CA THR A 20 -6.61 5.42 -9.02
C THR A 20 -6.43 4.96 -7.57
N TYR A 21 -5.17 4.71 -7.19
CA TYR A 21 -4.89 4.29 -5.82
C TYR A 21 -5.12 5.41 -4.83
N ALA A 22 -4.78 6.63 -5.22
CA ALA A 22 -5.00 7.78 -4.34
C ALA A 22 -6.48 7.99 -4.08
N GLU A 23 -7.33 7.80 -5.09
CA GLU A 23 -8.77 7.90 -4.91
C GLU A 23 -9.28 6.83 -3.96
N ALA A 24 -8.74 5.61 -4.06
CA ALA A 24 -9.13 4.55 -3.13
C ALA A 24 -8.76 4.91 -1.70
N CYS A 25 -7.61 5.55 -1.49
CA CYS A 25 -7.23 6.02 -0.16
C CYS A 25 -8.20 7.09 0.34
N GLY A 26 -8.62 8.00 -0.55
CA GLY A 26 -9.57 9.03 -0.18
C GLY A 26 -10.88 8.44 0.28
N VAL A 27 -11.36 7.39 -0.39
CA VAL A 27 -12.57 6.71 0.01
C VAL A 27 -12.41 6.13 1.41
N GLN A 28 -11.26 5.52 1.69
CA GLN A 28 -11.01 4.95 3.01
C GLN A 28 -11.05 6.01 4.10
N PHE A 29 -10.39 7.15 3.87
CA PHE A 29 -10.33 8.19 4.89
C PHE A 29 -11.66 8.93 5.05
N ASP A 30 -12.31 9.25 3.94
CA ASP A 30 -13.45 10.17 3.97
C ASP A 30 -14.79 9.46 4.07
N GLU A 31 -14.93 8.30 3.45
CA GLU A 31 -16.21 7.62 3.40
C GLU A 31 -16.31 6.49 4.41
N LYS A 32 -15.22 5.77 4.63
CA LYS A 32 -15.21 4.66 5.58
C LYS A 32 -14.72 5.04 6.94
N GLY A 33 -14.20 6.24 7.08
CA GLY A 33 -13.75 6.74 8.38
C GLY A 33 -12.48 6.09 8.90
N SER A 34 -11.69 5.49 8.03
CA SER A 34 -10.44 4.87 8.44
C SER A 34 -9.48 5.93 8.95
N LYS A 35 -8.80 5.65 10.04
CA LYS A 35 -7.77 6.54 10.56
C LYS A 35 -6.41 6.24 9.99
N GLU A 36 -6.23 5.02 9.52
CA GLU A 36 -4.99 4.58 8.89
C GLU A 36 -5.32 3.79 7.64
N VAL A 37 -4.49 3.96 6.62
CA VAL A 37 -4.59 3.20 5.38
C VAL A 37 -3.21 2.64 5.10
N ILE A 38 -3.15 1.36 4.75
CA ILE A 38 -1.89 0.67 4.52
C ILE A 38 -1.77 0.37 3.04
N LEU A 39 -0.71 0.88 2.41
CA LEU A 39 -0.40 0.57 1.02
C LEU A 39 0.56 -0.61 1.01
N LYS A 40 0.14 -1.71 0.42
CA LYS A 40 0.95 -2.94 0.34
C LYS A 40 1.36 -3.19 -1.09
N THR A 41 2.62 -3.54 -1.30
CA THR A 41 3.12 -3.77 -2.64
C THR A 41 4.32 -4.69 -2.61
N ARG A 42 4.69 -5.15 -3.79
CA ARG A 42 5.89 -5.97 -3.93
C ARG A 42 6.48 -5.81 -5.32
N GLY A 43 7.80 -6.11 -5.41
CA GLY A 43 8.49 -6.15 -6.69
C GLY A 43 8.53 -4.81 -7.38
N LYS A 44 8.26 -4.82 -8.66
CA LYS A 44 8.42 -3.63 -9.50
C LYS A 44 7.43 -2.52 -9.19
N PHE A 45 6.42 -2.79 -8.37
CA PHE A 45 5.42 -1.78 -8.05
C PHE A 45 5.75 -0.98 -6.80
N ILE A 46 6.89 -1.22 -6.18
CA ILE A 46 7.29 -0.51 -4.97
C ILE A 46 7.39 0.99 -5.21
N VAL A 47 7.98 1.40 -6.35
CA VAL A 47 8.07 2.82 -6.69
C VAL A 47 6.69 3.44 -6.80
N THR A 48 5.75 2.71 -7.41
CA THR A 48 4.38 3.20 -7.53
C THR A 48 3.76 3.47 -6.17
N ALA A 49 3.98 2.57 -5.20
CA ALA A 49 3.45 2.77 -3.86
C ALA A 49 4.00 4.05 -3.22
N PHE A 50 5.29 4.32 -3.36
CA PHE A 50 5.86 5.56 -2.84
C PHE A 50 5.30 6.77 -3.56
N ASN A 51 5.08 6.67 -4.87
CA ASN A 51 4.48 7.76 -5.62
C ASN A 51 3.05 8.04 -5.17
N VAL A 52 2.29 6.98 -4.85
CA VAL A 52 0.94 7.15 -4.32
C VAL A 52 0.98 7.90 -2.99
N ALA A 53 1.87 7.48 -2.10
CA ALA A 53 2.00 8.12 -0.80
C ALA A 53 2.35 9.60 -0.94
N GLU A 54 3.30 9.92 -1.83
CA GLU A 54 3.69 11.32 -2.05
C GLU A 54 2.57 12.13 -2.67
N PHE A 55 1.83 11.54 -3.59
CA PHE A 55 0.69 12.22 -4.21
C PHE A 55 -0.35 12.59 -3.15
N ILE A 56 -0.66 11.63 -2.27
CA ILE A 56 -1.66 11.88 -1.22
C ILE A 56 -1.18 12.96 -0.26
N LYS A 57 0.08 12.92 0.15
CA LYS A 57 0.62 13.93 1.05
C LYS A 57 0.55 15.32 0.46
N ARG A 58 0.79 15.44 -0.86
CA ARG A 58 0.71 16.76 -1.51
C ARG A 58 -0.73 17.27 -1.59
N LYS A 59 -1.69 16.35 -1.73
CA LYS A 59 -3.09 16.73 -1.88
C LYS A 59 -3.82 16.89 -0.56
N ARG A 60 -3.29 16.32 0.52
CA ARG A 60 -3.98 16.28 1.80
C ARG A 60 -3.01 16.66 2.92
N SER A 61 -3.23 17.83 3.51
CA SER A 61 -2.41 18.25 4.63
C SER A 61 -2.75 17.49 5.91
N ASP A 62 -3.87 16.77 5.92
CA ASP A 62 -4.31 16.03 7.10
C ASP A 62 -3.80 14.59 7.14
N VAL A 63 -2.91 14.20 6.23
CA VAL A 63 -2.40 12.84 6.16
C VAL A 63 -0.88 12.85 6.22
N GLU A 64 -0.33 11.92 6.96
CA GLU A 64 1.13 11.77 7.06
C GLU A 64 1.49 10.29 6.98
N VAL A 65 2.75 10.02 6.66
CA VAL A 65 3.28 8.67 6.69
C VAL A 65 3.63 8.33 8.14
N LYS A 66 2.99 7.30 8.67
CA LYS A 66 3.26 6.85 10.03
C LYS A 66 4.45 5.92 10.08
N GLU A 67 4.55 5.03 9.09
CA GLU A 67 5.53 3.96 9.18
C GLU A 67 5.72 3.34 7.80
N ILE A 68 6.94 2.88 7.54
CA ILE A 68 7.26 2.13 6.31
C ILE A 68 7.96 0.86 6.75
N LYS A 69 7.39 -0.28 6.35
CA LYS A 69 8.00 -1.58 6.65
C LYS A 69 8.44 -2.22 5.35
N SER A 70 9.62 -2.82 5.36
CA SER A 70 10.12 -3.57 4.22
C SER A 70 10.28 -5.03 4.61
N GLY A 71 10.22 -5.89 3.62
CA GLY A 71 10.41 -7.31 3.83
C GLY A 71 10.69 -8.00 2.51
N SER A 72 10.60 -9.32 2.53
CA SER A 72 10.76 -10.08 1.31
C SER A 72 9.91 -11.32 1.37
N GLU A 73 9.52 -11.80 0.20
CA GLU A 73 8.81 -13.06 0.04
C GLU A 73 9.65 -13.98 -0.83
N THR A 74 9.57 -15.26 -0.57
CA THR A 74 10.30 -16.25 -1.34
C THR A 74 9.32 -17.12 -2.10
N PHE A 75 9.57 -17.29 -3.39
CA PHE A 75 8.77 -18.15 -4.24
C PHE A 75 9.65 -19.23 -4.83
N ARG A 76 9.09 -20.43 -4.96
CA ARG A 76 9.80 -21.51 -5.63
C ARG A 76 9.49 -21.46 -7.12
N ASP A 77 10.51 -21.24 -7.93
CA ASP A 77 10.39 -21.28 -9.38
C ASP A 77 10.64 -22.71 -9.84
N LYS A 78 9.55 -23.42 -10.13
CA LYS A 78 9.66 -24.82 -10.48
C LYS A 78 10.32 -25.06 -11.84
N GLU A 79 10.15 -24.10 -12.76
CA GLU A 79 10.75 -24.24 -14.08
C GLU A 79 12.26 -24.20 -14.02
N HIS A 80 12.80 -23.33 -13.19
CA HIS A 80 14.24 -23.11 -13.09
C HIS A 80 14.84 -23.75 -11.84
N ASP A 81 14.01 -24.44 -11.05
CA ASP A 81 14.44 -25.17 -9.87
C ASP A 81 15.27 -24.29 -8.92
N LYS A 82 14.74 -23.13 -8.62
CA LYS A 82 15.43 -22.20 -7.74
C LYS A 82 14.41 -21.34 -6.96
N ASP A 83 14.89 -20.74 -5.88
CA ASP A 83 14.10 -19.81 -5.10
C ASP A 83 14.22 -18.40 -5.69
N VAL A 84 13.08 -17.71 -5.73
CA VAL A 84 13.04 -16.33 -6.20
C VAL A 84 12.62 -15.45 -5.02
N TYR A 85 13.36 -14.37 -4.81
CA TYR A 85 13.11 -13.44 -3.70
C TYR A 85 12.51 -12.16 -4.25
N VAL A 86 11.42 -11.70 -3.63
CA VAL A 86 10.74 -10.49 -4.06
C VAL A 86 10.63 -9.56 -2.86
N SER A 87 11.09 -8.32 -3.04
CA SER A 87 10.99 -7.32 -1.98
C SER A 87 9.55 -6.87 -1.80
N THR A 88 9.17 -6.61 -0.56
CA THR A 88 7.83 -6.11 -0.22
C THR A 88 7.95 -4.83 0.59
N VAL A 89 6.91 -3.99 0.50
CA VAL A 89 6.84 -2.75 1.27
C VAL A 89 5.41 -2.54 1.73
N GLU A 90 5.27 -2.07 2.97
CA GLU A 90 3.99 -1.61 3.51
C GLU A 90 4.17 -0.17 4.00
N ILE A 91 3.38 0.74 3.45
CA ILE A 91 3.42 2.15 3.84
C ILE A 91 2.11 2.45 4.56
N THR A 92 2.21 2.83 5.82
CA THR A 92 1.04 3.17 6.62
C THR A 92 0.85 4.68 6.59
N LEU A 93 -0.28 5.12 6.06
CA LEU A 93 -0.70 6.51 6.05
C LEU A 93 -1.71 6.70 7.16
N LYS A 94 -1.61 7.81 7.87
CA LYS A 94 -2.57 8.07 8.94
C LYS A 94 -3.04 9.51 8.90
N LYS A 95 -4.26 9.74 9.38
CA LYS A 95 -4.78 11.08 9.58
C LYS A 95 -4.10 11.70 10.81
N LYS A 96 -3.71 12.94 10.65
CA LYS A 96 -3.12 13.69 11.76
C LYS A 96 -4.11 13.98 12.85
#